data_d63ad4a5a84c9b45f250b524fccd5343
#
_entry.id   d63ad4a5a84c9b45f250b524fccd5343
#
_cell.length_a   1.000
_cell.length_b   1.000
_cell.length_c   1.000
_cell.angle_alpha   90.00
_cell.angle_beta   90.00
_cell.angle_gamma   90.00
#
_symmetry.space_group_name_H-M   'P 1'
#
loop_
_entity.id
_entity.type
_entity.pdbx_description
1 polymer ?
#
loop_
_entity_poly.entity_id
_entity_poly.type
_entity_poly.pdbx_seq_one_letter_code
_entity_poly.pdbx_strand_id
1 'polypeptide(L)'
;DGLLAGRIVETEAYTGSTDPASHAFRGPTGRNAVMFGPAGHAYVYFSYGMHHCLNVTAERPGQPGAVLLRALEPLAGIEVMRARGDRGPEARLLSGPGKIGRAFGLTLEDNGRDFTRGPLGVAAGSPPRAREVAVSRRIGISRAVDLPYRFAVIGSRSVSRGASQ
;
A
#
# COMPACT_ATOMS: atom_id res chain seq x y z
N ASP A 1 -19.24 -12.27 -3.38
CA ASP A 1 -18.04 -11.90 -4.15
C ASP A 1 -16.94 -12.92 -3.84
N GLY A 2 -16.22 -13.41 -4.88
CA GLY A 2 -15.16 -14.39 -4.73
C GLY A 2 -13.87 -13.80 -4.10
N LEU A 3 -12.83 -14.65 -4.00
CA LEU A 3 -11.52 -14.22 -3.52
C LEU A 3 -10.88 -13.20 -4.47
N LEU A 4 -10.42 -12.08 -3.92
CA LEU A 4 -9.55 -11.12 -4.60
C LEU A 4 -8.15 -11.26 -4.00
N ALA A 5 -7.14 -11.50 -4.82
CA ALA A 5 -5.76 -11.63 -4.36
C ALA A 5 -4.78 -10.96 -5.32
N GLY A 6 -3.68 -10.46 -4.75
CA GLY A 6 -2.57 -9.89 -5.50
C GLY A 6 -1.25 -10.04 -4.74
N ARG A 7 -0.17 -10.34 -5.46
CA ARG A 7 1.18 -10.38 -4.92
C ARG A 7 1.72 -8.97 -4.76
N ILE A 8 2.20 -8.61 -3.58
CA ILE A 8 2.82 -7.31 -3.33
C ILE A 8 4.15 -7.22 -4.12
N VAL A 9 4.26 -6.21 -4.98
CA VAL A 9 5.44 -5.98 -5.82
C VAL A 9 6.00 -4.57 -5.70
N GLU A 10 5.29 -3.66 -5.03
CA GLU A 10 5.78 -2.32 -4.76
C GLU A 10 5.21 -1.78 -3.45
N THR A 11 6.09 -1.23 -2.61
CA THR A 11 5.72 -0.63 -1.33
C THR A 11 6.49 0.66 -1.08
N GLU A 12 5.97 1.50 -0.17
CA GLU A 12 6.70 2.64 0.39
C GLU A 12 6.62 2.62 1.92
N ALA A 13 7.78 2.84 2.57
CA ALA A 13 7.83 2.98 4.02
C ALA A 13 7.61 4.44 4.45
N TYR A 14 6.88 4.62 5.57
CA TYR A 14 6.62 5.88 6.23
C TYR A 14 6.88 5.72 7.72
N THR A 15 8.04 6.26 8.20
CA THR A 15 8.62 5.98 9.52
C THR A 15 8.10 6.88 10.64
N GLY A 16 6.93 7.45 10.49
CA GLY A 16 6.24 8.16 11.57
C GLY A 16 6.82 9.54 11.89
N SER A 17 7.15 9.80 13.15
CA SER A 17 7.52 11.13 13.66
C SER A 17 8.87 11.66 13.15
N THR A 18 9.72 10.82 12.60
CA THR A 18 11.01 11.20 12.01
C THR A 18 10.94 11.44 10.51
N ASP A 19 9.79 11.18 9.89
CA ASP A 19 9.58 11.26 8.44
C ASP A 19 8.61 12.40 8.09
N PRO A 20 9.11 13.54 7.57
CA PRO A 20 8.26 14.67 7.19
C PRO A 20 7.19 14.39 6.14
N ALA A 21 7.30 13.27 5.41
CA ALA A 21 6.27 12.81 4.45
C ALA A 21 5.21 11.91 5.10
N SER A 22 5.43 11.46 6.33
CA SER A 22 4.47 10.63 7.05
C SER A 22 3.27 11.46 7.54
N HIS A 23 2.07 10.91 7.47
CA HIS A 23 0.88 11.50 8.10
C HIS A 23 1.02 11.62 9.62
N ALA A 24 1.88 10.81 10.24
CA ALA A 24 2.11 10.81 11.69
C ALA A 24 3.23 11.77 12.14
N PHE A 25 3.88 12.48 11.21
CA PHE A 25 4.99 13.39 11.52
C PHE A 25 4.65 14.44 12.59
N ARG A 26 3.43 14.96 12.57
CA ARG A 26 2.97 16.00 13.51
C ARG A 26 2.23 15.43 14.73
N GLY A 27 2.33 14.12 14.97
CA GLY A 27 1.62 13.45 16.05
C GLY A 27 0.28 12.86 15.67
N PRO A 28 -0.46 12.31 16.66
CA PRO A 28 -1.72 11.63 16.44
C PRO A 28 -2.86 12.59 16.09
N THR A 29 -3.73 12.15 15.20
CA THR A 29 -5.00 12.78 14.82
C THR A 29 -6.06 11.71 14.68
N GLY A 30 -7.33 12.06 14.61
CA GLY A 30 -8.41 11.07 14.36
C GLY A 30 -8.19 10.28 13.06
N ARG A 31 -7.59 10.91 12.04
CA ARG A 31 -7.32 10.27 10.74
C ARG A 31 -6.20 9.21 10.81
N ASN A 32 -5.14 9.47 11.56
CA ASN A 32 -3.93 8.65 11.58
C ASN A 32 -3.75 7.83 12.87
N ALA A 33 -4.74 7.83 13.76
CA ALA A 33 -4.67 7.15 15.05
C ALA A 33 -4.26 5.66 14.91
N VAL A 34 -4.70 5.00 13.85
CA VAL A 34 -4.36 3.59 13.55
C VAL A 34 -2.86 3.38 13.40
N MET A 35 -2.12 4.38 12.88
CA MET A 35 -0.65 4.28 12.74
C MET A 35 0.08 4.20 14.08
N PHE A 36 -0.54 4.65 15.18
CA PHE A 36 0.00 4.60 16.54
C PHE A 36 -0.44 3.34 17.31
N GLY A 37 -1.28 2.51 16.69
CA GLY A 37 -1.75 1.24 17.22
C GLY A 37 -0.75 0.09 16.99
N PRO A 38 -1.20 -1.15 17.19
CA PRO A 38 -0.37 -2.32 16.94
C PRO A 38 -0.06 -2.50 15.45
N ALA A 39 1.06 -3.19 15.16
CA ALA A 39 1.42 -3.61 13.80
C ALA A 39 0.38 -4.58 13.21
N GLY A 40 0.33 -4.65 11.87
CA GLY A 40 -0.52 -5.61 11.16
C GLY A 40 -1.98 -5.17 11.01
N HIS A 41 -2.27 -3.88 11.16
CA HIS A 41 -3.61 -3.33 10.94
C HIS A 41 -3.65 -2.50 9.66
N ALA A 42 -4.82 -2.47 9.02
CA ALA A 42 -5.06 -1.65 7.84
C ALA A 42 -5.13 -0.16 8.23
N TYR A 43 -4.27 0.65 7.65
CA TYR A 43 -4.44 2.09 7.66
C TYR A 43 -4.95 2.53 6.30
N VAL A 44 -6.25 2.83 6.23
CA VAL A 44 -6.91 3.28 5.00
C VAL A 44 -7.21 4.77 5.11
N TYR A 45 -6.81 5.52 4.09
CA TYR A 45 -7.12 6.94 4.01
C TYR A 45 -7.59 7.35 2.62
N PHE A 46 -8.41 8.39 2.58
CA PHE A 46 -8.89 8.98 1.34
C PHE A 46 -7.87 10.01 0.82
N SER A 47 -7.40 9.81 -0.41
CA SER A 47 -6.33 10.59 -1.03
C SER A 47 -6.86 11.36 -2.24
N TYR A 48 -6.46 12.64 -2.34
CA TYR A 48 -6.83 13.55 -3.44
C TYR A 48 -8.33 13.63 -3.75
N GLY A 49 -9.20 13.35 -2.77
CA GLY A 49 -10.65 13.35 -2.97
C GLY A 49 -11.18 12.27 -3.93
N MET A 50 -10.38 11.25 -4.27
CA MET A 50 -10.75 10.28 -5.30
C MET A 50 -10.43 8.81 -4.95
N HIS A 51 -9.44 8.56 -4.09
CA HIS A 51 -8.92 7.21 -3.92
C HIS A 51 -8.72 6.82 -2.46
N HIS A 52 -9.05 5.59 -2.12
CA HIS A 52 -8.65 4.96 -0.88
C HIS A 52 -7.27 4.31 -1.06
N CYS A 53 -6.33 4.64 -0.19
CA CYS A 53 -4.98 4.07 -0.18
C CYS A 53 -4.83 3.16 1.02
N LEU A 54 -4.27 1.96 0.79
CA LEU A 54 -4.09 0.92 1.79
C LEU A 54 -2.66 0.88 2.28
N ASN A 55 -2.50 0.93 3.60
CA ASN A 55 -1.23 0.71 4.27
C ASN A 55 -1.38 -0.40 5.32
N VAL A 56 -0.25 -0.98 5.69
CA VAL A 56 -0.11 -1.89 6.85
C VAL A 56 0.64 -1.16 7.93
N THR A 57 0.10 -1.08 9.15
CA THR A 57 0.85 -0.55 10.30
C THR A 57 2.01 -1.48 10.65
N ALA A 58 3.17 -0.92 11.02
CA ALA A 58 4.41 -1.68 11.08
C ALA A 58 5.16 -1.61 12.43
N GLU A 59 4.78 -0.69 13.32
CA GLU A 59 5.53 -0.42 14.55
C GLU A 59 4.78 -0.85 15.81
N ARG A 60 5.43 -0.73 16.96
CA ARG A 60 4.83 -1.01 18.28
C ARG A 60 3.81 0.07 18.64
N PRO A 61 2.80 -0.26 19.47
CA PRO A 61 1.87 0.73 19.99
C PRO A 61 2.58 1.97 20.57
N GLY A 62 2.13 3.14 20.15
CA GLY A 62 2.74 4.44 20.51
C GLY A 62 3.86 4.90 19.57
N GLN A 63 4.40 4.03 18.73
CA GLN A 63 5.39 4.37 17.70
C GLN A 63 4.73 4.28 16.33
N PRO A 64 4.52 5.41 15.64
CA PRO A 64 3.81 5.37 14.37
C PRO A 64 4.72 4.90 13.23
N GLY A 65 4.19 4.01 12.41
CA GLY A 65 4.84 3.55 11.20
C GLY A 65 3.85 2.83 10.30
N ALA A 66 4.02 2.95 9.00
CA ALA A 66 3.17 2.28 8.02
C ALA A 66 3.91 1.97 6.73
N VAL A 67 3.48 0.91 6.06
CA VAL A 67 3.91 0.49 4.73
C VAL A 67 2.76 0.66 3.75
N LEU A 68 2.88 1.61 2.82
CA LEU A 68 1.90 1.81 1.74
C LEU A 68 2.04 0.70 0.71
N LEU A 69 0.95 0.02 0.38
CA LEU A 69 0.88 -0.89 -0.76
C LEU A 69 0.70 -0.09 -2.05
N ARG A 70 1.74 -0.06 -2.88
CA ARG A 70 1.73 0.76 -4.09
C ARG A 70 1.31 0.00 -5.33
N ALA A 71 1.77 -1.24 -5.48
CA ALA A 71 1.37 -2.07 -6.60
C ALA A 71 1.35 -3.56 -6.22
N LEU A 72 0.41 -4.27 -6.83
CA LEU A 72 0.27 -5.72 -6.72
C LEU A 72 0.23 -6.35 -8.12
N GLU A 73 0.74 -7.57 -8.26
CA GLU A 73 0.43 -8.44 -9.39
C GLU A 73 -0.90 -9.12 -9.12
N PRO A 74 -1.92 -8.98 -9.97
CA PRO A 74 -3.20 -9.68 -9.79
C PRO A 74 -3.01 -11.19 -9.82
N LEU A 75 -3.65 -11.92 -8.89
CA LEU A 75 -3.59 -13.39 -8.79
C LEU A 75 -4.95 -14.04 -8.89
N ALA A 76 -5.99 -13.44 -8.31
CA ALA A 76 -7.35 -13.97 -8.32
C ALA A 76 -8.37 -12.83 -8.31
N GLY A 77 -9.57 -13.10 -8.84
CA GLY A 77 -10.66 -12.13 -8.90
C GLY A 77 -10.49 -11.06 -9.99
N ILE A 78 -9.78 -11.38 -11.07
CA ILE A 78 -9.42 -10.47 -12.17
C ILE A 78 -10.66 -9.77 -12.75
N GLU A 79 -11.74 -10.50 -13.00
CA GLU A 79 -12.96 -9.95 -13.60
C GLU A 79 -13.66 -8.95 -12.66
N VAL A 80 -13.65 -9.21 -11.36
CA VAL A 80 -14.19 -8.27 -10.37
C VAL A 80 -13.33 -7.01 -10.32
N MET A 81 -11.99 -7.16 -10.36
CA MET A 81 -11.06 -6.01 -10.41
C MET A 81 -11.29 -5.16 -11.67
N ARG A 82 -11.52 -5.80 -12.83
CA ARG A 82 -11.85 -5.13 -14.09
C ARG A 82 -13.18 -4.37 -14.00
N ALA A 83 -14.21 -5.00 -13.45
CA ALA A 83 -15.53 -4.40 -13.31
C ALA A 83 -15.50 -3.15 -12.40
N ARG A 84 -14.67 -3.16 -11.36
CA ARG A 84 -14.52 -2.03 -10.42
C ARG A 84 -13.53 -0.96 -10.89
N GLY A 85 -12.59 -1.30 -11.76
CA GLY A 85 -11.43 -0.47 -12.03
C GLY A 85 -11.15 -0.15 -13.48
N ASP A 86 -10.02 -0.60 -13.94
CA ASP A 86 -9.43 -0.29 -15.23
C ASP A 86 -9.64 -1.46 -16.20
N ARG A 87 -10.07 -1.19 -17.42
CA ARG A 87 -10.24 -2.18 -18.49
C ARG A 87 -8.93 -2.43 -19.27
N GLY A 88 -7.82 -1.88 -18.82
CA GLY A 88 -6.50 -2.04 -19.43
C GLY A 88 -5.89 -3.43 -19.24
N PRO A 89 -4.62 -3.60 -19.62
CA PRO A 89 -3.89 -4.86 -19.44
C PRO A 89 -3.90 -5.32 -18.00
N GLU A 90 -4.00 -6.63 -17.76
CA GLU A 90 -4.10 -7.23 -16.43
C GLU A 90 -3.02 -6.74 -15.47
N ALA A 91 -1.75 -6.72 -15.91
CA ALA A 91 -0.64 -6.21 -15.11
C ALA A 91 -0.83 -4.75 -14.63
N ARG A 92 -1.77 -3.98 -15.21
CA ARG A 92 -2.01 -2.58 -14.84
C ARG A 92 -3.21 -2.40 -13.91
N LEU A 93 -3.97 -3.45 -13.62
CA LEU A 93 -5.18 -3.38 -12.77
C LEU A 93 -4.87 -2.87 -11.37
N LEU A 94 -3.73 -3.29 -10.79
CA LEU A 94 -3.31 -2.95 -9.43
C LEU A 94 -1.99 -2.13 -9.41
N SER A 95 -1.65 -1.44 -10.49
CA SER A 95 -0.40 -0.69 -10.66
C SER A 95 -0.48 0.73 -10.11
N GLY A 96 -0.87 0.88 -8.86
CA GLY A 96 -0.96 2.15 -8.14
C GLY A 96 -1.85 2.05 -6.91
N PRO A 97 -1.60 2.82 -5.83
CA PRO A 97 -2.33 2.70 -4.57
C PRO A 97 -3.83 2.96 -4.73
N GLY A 98 -4.22 3.94 -5.52
CA GLY A 98 -5.62 4.21 -5.81
C GLY A 98 -6.31 3.11 -6.65
N LYS A 99 -5.55 2.43 -7.52
CA LYS A 99 -6.07 1.28 -8.27
C LYS A 99 -6.30 0.09 -7.35
N ILE A 100 -5.41 -0.17 -6.39
CA ILE A 100 -5.58 -1.19 -5.36
C ILE A 100 -6.88 -0.92 -4.58
N GLY A 101 -7.04 0.29 -4.04
CA GLY A 101 -8.22 0.65 -3.27
C GLY A 101 -9.52 0.42 -4.03
N ARG A 102 -9.58 0.84 -5.30
CA ARG A 102 -10.75 0.67 -6.15
C ARG A 102 -11.01 -0.80 -6.50
N ALA A 103 -9.99 -1.53 -6.94
CA ALA A 103 -10.13 -2.91 -7.36
C ALA A 103 -10.56 -3.83 -6.22
N PHE A 104 -10.04 -3.62 -5.02
CA PHE A 104 -10.44 -4.34 -3.81
C PHE A 104 -11.75 -3.81 -3.20
N GLY A 105 -12.27 -2.67 -3.67
CA GLY A 105 -13.48 -2.06 -3.14
C GLY A 105 -13.31 -1.52 -1.72
N LEU A 106 -12.11 -1.02 -1.41
CA LEU A 106 -11.79 -0.51 -0.08
C LEU A 106 -12.50 0.81 0.21
N THR A 107 -12.92 0.96 1.44
CA THR A 107 -13.54 2.17 1.99
C THR A 107 -12.88 2.57 3.31
N LEU A 108 -13.28 3.68 3.89
CA LEU A 108 -12.82 4.08 5.23
C LEU A 108 -13.28 3.12 6.34
N GLU A 109 -14.29 2.29 6.09
CA GLU A 109 -14.75 1.25 7.03
C GLU A 109 -13.72 0.11 7.20
N ASP A 110 -12.78 -0.01 6.24
CA ASP A 110 -11.67 -0.97 6.33
C ASP A 110 -10.51 -0.45 7.19
N ASN A 111 -10.54 0.84 7.59
CA ASN A 111 -9.51 1.42 8.45
C ASN A 111 -9.53 0.79 9.85
N GLY A 112 -8.38 0.34 10.32
CA GLY A 112 -8.22 -0.34 11.62
C GLY A 112 -8.47 -1.86 11.58
N ARG A 113 -8.83 -2.47 10.44
CA ARG A 113 -9.00 -3.93 10.35
C ARG A 113 -7.67 -4.66 10.61
N ASP A 114 -7.74 -5.71 11.40
CA ASP A 114 -6.62 -6.61 11.69
C ASP A 114 -6.39 -7.54 10.48
N PHE A 115 -5.20 -7.47 9.86
CA PHE A 115 -4.83 -8.31 8.71
C PHE A 115 -4.68 -9.80 9.04
N THR A 116 -4.62 -10.16 10.30
CA THR A 116 -4.56 -11.58 10.74
C THR A 116 -5.94 -12.20 10.89
N ARG A 117 -7.01 -11.38 10.78
CA ARG A 117 -8.40 -11.82 11.01
C ARG A 117 -9.34 -11.17 10.00
N GLY A 118 -10.34 -11.92 9.54
CA GLY A 118 -11.41 -11.39 8.69
C GLY A 118 -11.12 -11.42 7.20
N PRO A 119 -11.90 -10.68 6.39
CA PRO A 119 -11.90 -10.79 4.94
C PRO A 119 -10.75 -10.04 4.25
N LEU A 120 -10.10 -9.10 4.94
CA LEU A 120 -8.93 -8.37 4.42
C LEU A 120 -7.70 -8.86 5.17
N GLY A 121 -6.70 -9.36 4.43
CA GLY A 121 -5.51 -9.93 5.06
C GLY A 121 -4.26 -9.86 4.20
N VAL A 122 -3.12 -10.13 4.83
CA VAL A 122 -1.84 -10.35 4.16
C VAL A 122 -1.38 -11.76 4.48
N ALA A 123 -1.24 -12.58 3.44
CA ALA A 123 -0.75 -13.95 3.55
C ALA A 123 0.76 -14.03 3.31
N ALA A 124 1.41 -15.00 3.93
CA ALA A 124 2.79 -15.31 3.62
C ALA A 124 2.94 -15.79 2.18
N GLY A 125 3.96 -15.31 1.49
CA GLY A 125 4.32 -15.69 0.13
C GLY A 125 5.82 -15.94 0.02
N SER A 126 6.29 -16.19 -1.20
CA SER A 126 7.74 -16.28 -1.48
C SER A 126 8.32 -14.87 -1.60
N PRO A 127 9.12 -14.41 -0.63
CA PRO A 127 9.72 -13.08 -0.71
C PRO A 127 10.74 -13.01 -1.85
N PRO A 128 10.87 -11.87 -2.55
CA PRO A 128 11.95 -11.68 -3.50
C PRO A 128 13.29 -11.65 -2.75
N ARG A 129 14.36 -12.08 -3.40
CA ARG A 129 15.72 -11.92 -2.87
C ARG A 129 16.08 -10.43 -2.88
N ALA A 130 16.97 -9.99 -1.98
CA ALA A 130 17.36 -8.59 -1.88
C ALA A 130 17.83 -7.99 -3.23
N ARG A 131 18.57 -8.77 -4.04
CA ARG A 131 19.04 -8.37 -5.40
C ARG A 131 17.93 -8.23 -6.44
N GLU A 132 16.73 -8.70 -6.15
CA GLU A 132 15.55 -8.63 -7.02
C GLU A 132 14.65 -7.44 -6.64
N VAL A 133 15.06 -6.65 -5.65
CA VAL A 133 14.32 -5.47 -5.18
C VAL A 133 15.11 -4.21 -5.50
N ALA A 134 14.51 -3.33 -6.29
CA ALA A 134 15.02 -1.98 -6.48
C ALA A 134 14.61 -1.10 -5.29
N VAL A 135 15.57 -0.32 -4.78
CA VAL A 135 15.36 0.68 -3.73
C VAL A 135 15.48 2.05 -4.36
N SER A 136 14.52 2.92 -4.14
CA SER A 136 14.45 4.25 -4.77
C SER A 136 13.71 5.27 -3.92
N ARG A 137 13.62 6.50 -4.40
CA ARG A 137 12.83 7.57 -3.82
C ARG A 137 11.33 7.27 -3.91
N ARG A 138 10.57 7.73 -2.91
CA ARG A 138 9.09 7.63 -2.90
C ARG A 138 8.48 8.55 -3.96
N ILE A 139 7.26 8.22 -4.37
CA ILE A 139 6.51 8.92 -5.43
C ILE A 139 5.35 9.71 -4.84
N GLY A 140 5.12 10.92 -5.35
CA GLY A 140 3.95 11.73 -5.00
C GLY A 140 4.03 12.39 -3.64
N ILE A 141 5.24 12.57 -3.10
CA ILE A 141 5.51 13.30 -1.86
C ILE A 141 6.26 14.61 -2.16
N SER A 142 6.10 15.60 -1.29
CA SER A 142 6.75 16.91 -1.40
C SER A 142 7.80 17.17 -0.31
N ARG A 143 7.92 16.25 0.65
CA ARG A 143 8.88 16.34 1.78
C ARG A 143 9.66 15.05 1.88
N ALA A 144 10.88 15.11 2.44
CA ALA A 144 11.75 13.94 2.57
C ALA A 144 11.89 13.15 1.26
N VAL A 145 11.95 13.87 0.13
CA VAL A 145 11.95 13.31 -1.23
C VAL A 145 13.18 12.47 -1.54
N ASP A 146 14.28 12.71 -0.80
CA ASP A 146 15.56 12.03 -1.03
C ASP A 146 15.68 10.69 -0.29
N LEU A 147 14.76 10.38 0.63
CA LEU A 147 14.80 9.13 1.37
C LEU A 147 14.47 7.95 0.46
N PRO A 148 15.32 6.88 0.45
CA PRO A 148 15.16 5.73 -0.41
C PRO A 148 14.17 4.72 0.20
N TYR A 149 12.95 5.15 0.47
CA TYR A 149 11.93 4.37 1.17
C TYR A 149 10.86 3.78 0.25
N ARG A 150 11.19 3.59 -1.02
CA ARG A 150 10.38 2.87 -1.99
C ARG A 150 11.10 1.61 -2.44
N PHE A 151 10.37 0.49 -2.42
CA PHE A 151 10.86 -0.85 -2.73
C PHE A 151 10.00 -1.45 -3.84
N ALA A 152 10.61 -1.93 -4.92
CA ALA A 152 9.89 -2.50 -6.06
C ALA A 152 10.59 -3.76 -6.60
N VAL A 153 9.81 -4.78 -6.96
CA VAL A 153 10.34 -5.99 -7.59
C VAL A 153 10.80 -5.66 -9.01
N ILE A 154 12.08 -5.89 -9.28
CA ILE A 154 12.71 -5.64 -10.59
C ILE A 154 12.04 -6.51 -11.66
N GLY A 155 11.69 -5.92 -12.79
CA GLY A 155 11.07 -6.62 -13.92
C GLY A 155 9.56 -6.88 -13.80
N SER A 156 8.93 -6.59 -12.65
CA SER A 156 7.48 -6.71 -12.56
C SER A 156 6.77 -5.66 -13.44
N ARG A 157 5.84 -6.13 -14.29
CA ARG A 157 5.02 -5.28 -15.16
C ARG A 157 3.95 -4.49 -14.41
N SER A 158 3.67 -4.86 -13.16
CA SER A 158 2.65 -4.25 -12.31
C SER A 158 3.16 -3.05 -11.51
N VAL A 159 4.46 -2.81 -11.42
CA VAL A 159 5.03 -1.65 -10.74
C VAL A 159 4.43 -0.35 -11.26
N SER A 160 4.14 0.60 -10.37
CA SER A 160 3.47 1.86 -10.71
C SER A 160 4.34 2.75 -11.60
N ARG A 161 3.72 3.58 -12.47
CA ARG A 161 4.46 4.53 -13.31
C ARG A 161 5.15 5.59 -12.43
N GLY A 162 6.34 5.99 -12.81
CA GLY A 162 7.26 6.80 -12.01
C GLY A 162 8.40 5.97 -11.40
N ALA A 163 8.42 4.68 -11.68
CA ALA A 163 9.46 3.74 -11.31
C ALA A 163 10.52 3.54 -12.41
N SER A 164 10.55 4.41 -13.41
CA SER A 164 11.62 4.35 -14.41
C SER A 164 12.88 4.92 -13.81
N GLN A 165 13.82 4.03 -13.63
CA GLN A 165 15.25 4.07 -13.34
C GLN A 165 15.65 3.80 -11.94
#